data_ff63d4938100c8555f7273a42dce0540
#
_entry.id   ff63d4938100c8555f7273a42dce0540
#
_cell.length_a   1.000
_cell.length_b   1.000
_cell.length_c   1.000
_cell.angle_alpha   90.00
_cell.angle_beta   90.00
_cell.angle_gamma   90.00
#
_symmetry.space_group_name_H-M   'P 1'
#
loop_
_entity.id
_entity.type
_entity.pdbx_description
1 polymer ?
#
loop_
_entity_poly.entity_id
_entity_poly.type
_entity_poly.pdbx_seq_one_letter_code
_entity_poly.pdbx_strand_id
1 'polypeptide(L)'
;GGLEWWRRWENGIPKQPGYTPNYAGRNPSEQGLDALCKRTADNLVEWQERGVPGQGLEQILSRVEDYTKDSSWKNFRKKHLVVVVCGNGMFGNIHHGFSGKFAPVHYKNPGLMNAMRQNLGAEPEEKSNQFCNNLVGHCAEVHATNSYLYYDQHAPLNQLEYSIAYLVRNAMPQSYCMNCIALFNLRNA
;
A
#
# COMPACT_ATOMS: atom_id res chain seq x y z
N GLY A 1 -15.71 23.23 6.31
CA GLY A 1 -17.03 23.03 5.89
C GLY A 1 -17.26 22.12 4.73
N GLY A 2 -18.54 21.92 4.42
CA GLY A 2 -18.99 20.98 3.41
C GLY A 2 -18.50 21.28 1.99
N LEU A 3 -18.24 22.56 1.68
CA LEU A 3 -17.75 22.95 0.36
C LEU A 3 -16.28 22.56 0.12
N GLU A 4 -15.48 22.48 1.15
CA GLU A 4 -14.09 22.05 1.02
C GLU A 4 -13.98 20.53 0.88
N TRP A 5 -14.94 19.82 1.44
CA TRP A 5 -14.96 18.36 1.44
C TRP A 5 -15.03 17.79 0.03
N TRP A 6 -15.92 18.25 -0.81
CA TRP A 6 -16.05 17.73 -2.17
C TRP A 6 -14.98 18.26 -3.12
N ARG A 7 -14.42 19.46 -2.91
CA ARG A 7 -13.27 19.95 -3.67
C ARG A 7 -12.05 19.03 -3.55
N ARG A 8 -11.95 18.31 -2.44
CA ARG A 8 -10.89 17.34 -2.22
C ARG A 8 -11.03 16.12 -3.11
N TRP A 9 -12.24 15.81 -3.52
CA TRP A 9 -12.52 14.70 -4.42
C TRP A 9 -12.31 15.04 -5.89
N GLU A 10 -12.39 16.32 -6.27
CA GLU A 10 -12.20 16.75 -7.66
C GLU A 10 -10.82 16.40 -8.20
N ASN A 11 -9.81 16.29 -7.34
CA ASN A 11 -8.46 15.93 -7.72
C ASN A 11 -8.19 14.42 -7.65
N GLY A 12 -9.21 13.61 -7.49
CA GLY A 12 -9.10 12.15 -7.47
C GLY A 12 -8.39 11.55 -6.27
N ILE A 13 -7.98 12.36 -5.30
CA ILE A 13 -7.29 11.91 -4.10
C ILE A 13 -8.04 12.45 -2.90
N PRO A 14 -8.62 11.56 -2.05
CA PRO A 14 -9.20 12.02 -0.80
C PRO A 14 -8.09 12.61 0.06
N LYS A 15 -8.02 13.92 0.12
CA LYS A 15 -7.20 14.59 1.12
C LYS A 15 -7.94 14.47 2.43
N GLN A 16 -7.54 13.55 3.27
CA GLN A 16 -8.00 13.53 4.63
C GLN A 16 -7.21 14.59 5.38
N PRO A 17 -7.81 15.74 5.74
CA PRO A 17 -7.08 16.72 6.53
C PRO A 17 -6.86 16.15 7.91
N GLY A 18 -5.68 16.28 8.39
CA GLY A 18 -5.41 16.05 9.79
C GLY A 18 -5.14 14.62 10.21
N TYR A 19 -4.87 13.69 9.27
CA TYR A 19 -4.36 12.39 9.69
C TYR A 19 -2.92 12.54 10.17
N THR A 20 -2.76 12.45 11.49
CA THR A 20 -1.46 12.46 12.14
C THR A 20 -1.28 11.13 12.84
N PRO A 21 -0.41 10.25 12.33
CA PRO A 21 -0.19 8.96 12.96
C PRO A 21 0.41 9.09 14.36
N ASN A 22 -0.03 8.25 15.28
CA ASN A 22 0.63 8.11 16.57
C ASN A 22 1.72 7.04 16.46
N TYR A 23 2.88 7.42 15.97
CA TYR A 23 4.00 6.49 15.79
C TYR A 23 4.45 5.88 17.12
N ALA A 24 4.36 6.64 18.21
CA ALA A 24 4.76 6.16 19.53
C ALA A 24 3.89 5.02 20.05
N GLY A 25 2.65 4.92 19.58
CA GLY A 25 1.74 3.82 19.92
C GLY A 25 1.96 2.53 19.14
N ARG A 26 2.89 2.56 18.19
CA ARG A 26 3.21 1.39 17.38
C ARG A 26 4.35 0.59 18.01
N ASN A 27 4.36 -0.73 17.83
CA ASN A 27 5.46 -1.53 18.35
C ASN A 27 6.77 -1.24 17.60
N PRO A 28 7.95 -1.64 18.13
CA PRO A 28 9.23 -1.31 17.50
C PRO A 28 9.37 -1.81 16.06
N SER A 29 8.88 -2.99 15.73
CA SER A 29 8.96 -3.52 14.35
C SER A 29 8.07 -2.73 13.41
N GLU A 30 6.86 -2.35 13.84
CA GLU A 30 5.98 -1.48 13.05
C GLU A 30 6.60 -0.10 12.82
N GLN A 31 7.24 0.47 13.86
CA GLN A 31 7.96 1.74 13.71
C GLN A 31 9.07 1.65 12.68
N GLY A 32 9.79 0.53 12.66
CA GLY A 32 10.82 0.28 11.65
C GLY A 32 10.25 0.21 10.24
N LEU A 33 9.12 -0.45 10.06
CA LEU A 33 8.44 -0.51 8.78
C LEU A 33 7.91 0.87 8.35
N ASP A 34 7.38 1.66 9.29
CA ASP A 34 6.94 3.02 9.02
C ASP A 34 8.10 3.89 8.49
N ALA A 35 9.26 3.79 9.13
CA ALA A 35 10.45 4.54 8.72
C ALA A 35 10.92 4.12 7.32
N LEU A 36 10.90 2.83 7.02
CA LEU A 36 11.28 2.32 5.70
C LEU A 36 10.31 2.78 4.62
N CYS A 37 9.01 2.71 4.90
CA CYS A 37 8.00 3.16 3.96
C CYS A 37 8.07 4.68 3.71
N LYS A 38 8.28 5.45 4.77
CA LYS A 38 8.48 6.90 4.67
C LYS A 38 9.68 7.22 3.78
N ARG A 39 10.78 6.50 3.93
CA ARG A 39 11.97 6.68 3.09
C ARG A 39 11.66 6.38 1.63
N THR A 40 10.93 5.31 1.36
CA THR A 40 10.50 4.99 -0.01
C THR A 40 9.63 6.10 -0.58
N ALA A 41 8.69 6.60 0.20
CA ALA A 41 7.83 7.71 -0.24
C ALA A 41 8.64 8.97 -0.52
N ASP A 42 9.61 9.30 0.32
CA ASP A 42 10.49 10.45 0.09
C ASP A 42 11.32 10.27 -1.18
N ASN A 43 11.81 9.07 -1.46
CA ASN A 43 12.53 8.76 -2.69
C ASN A 43 11.63 8.91 -3.93
N LEU A 44 10.36 8.57 -3.81
CA LEU A 44 9.39 8.77 -4.89
C LEU A 44 9.17 10.26 -5.15
N VAL A 45 9.12 11.08 -4.12
CA VAL A 45 9.03 12.54 -4.28
C VAL A 45 10.28 13.08 -4.97
N GLU A 46 11.47 12.62 -4.59
CA GLU A 46 12.72 12.99 -5.28
C GLU A 46 12.70 12.58 -6.76
N TRP A 47 12.19 11.41 -7.06
CA TRP A 47 12.03 10.97 -8.45
C TRP A 47 11.14 11.94 -9.24
N GLN A 48 10.05 12.36 -8.63
CA GLN A 48 9.16 13.37 -9.23
C GLN A 48 9.92 14.66 -9.55
N GLU A 49 10.77 15.12 -8.64
CA GLU A 49 11.48 16.39 -8.77
C GLU A 49 12.67 16.31 -9.73
N ARG A 50 13.40 15.21 -9.69
CA ARG A 50 14.67 15.05 -10.44
C ARG A 50 14.51 14.29 -11.75
N GLY A 51 13.40 13.61 -11.97
CA GLY A 51 13.14 12.83 -13.17
C GLY A 51 13.84 11.48 -13.24
N VAL A 52 14.56 11.09 -12.18
CA VAL A 52 15.22 9.78 -12.07
C VAL A 52 14.98 9.19 -10.69
N PRO A 53 14.78 7.87 -10.57
CA PRO A 53 14.62 7.24 -9.26
C PRO A 53 15.88 7.40 -8.40
N GLY A 54 15.67 7.63 -7.11
CA GLY A 54 16.77 7.66 -6.13
C GLY A 54 17.39 6.28 -5.94
N GLN A 55 18.55 6.25 -5.28
CA GLN A 55 19.28 5.01 -5.02
C GLN A 55 18.43 4.02 -4.23
N GLY A 56 18.42 2.77 -4.68
CA GLY A 56 17.63 1.68 -4.09
C GLY A 56 16.18 1.64 -4.53
N LEU A 57 15.62 2.73 -5.04
CA LEU A 57 14.23 2.76 -5.48
C LEU A 57 14.02 1.92 -6.74
N GLU A 58 15.00 1.85 -7.63
CA GLU A 58 14.90 1.03 -8.85
C GLU A 58 14.66 -0.44 -8.54
N GLN A 59 15.31 -0.97 -7.50
CA GLN A 59 15.13 -2.37 -7.10
C GLN A 59 13.71 -2.62 -6.60
N ILE A 60 13.14 -1.67 -5.88
CA ILE A 60 11.76 -1.75 -5.41
C ILE A 60 10.81 -1.68 -6.61
N LEU A 61 11.00 -0.71 -7.48
CA LEU A 61 10.14 -0.49 -8.65
C LEU A 61 10.22 -1.61 -9.68
N SER A 62 11.35 -2.31 -9.78
CA SER A 62 11.50 -3.43 -10.72
C SER A 62 10.52 -4.57 -10.42
N ARG A 63 9.98 -4.62 -9.20
CA ARG A 63 8.97 -5.58 -8.80
C ARG A 63 7.54 -5.11 -9.09
N VAL A 64 7.38 -3.87 -9.56
CA VAL A 64 6.07 -3.30 -9.90
C VAL A 64 5.89 -3.45 -11.42
N GLU A 65 4.88 -4.20 -11.82
CA GLU A 65 4.66 -4.50 -13.23
C GLU A 65 4.56 -3.25 -14.10
N ASP A 66 3.85 -2.26 -13.62
CA ASP A 66 3.62 -1.03 -14.39
C ASP A 66 4.88 -0.22 -14.61
N TYR A 67 5.85 -0.33 -13.71
CA TYR A 67 7.13 0.36 -13.85
C TYR A 67 7.96 -0.20 -15.00
N THR A 68 7.97 -1.53 -15.17
CA THR A 68 8.75 -2.16 -16.25
C THR A 68 8.25 -1.77 -17.64
N LYS A 69 6.98 -1.41 -17.75
CA LYS A 69 6.36 -0.96 -19.00
C LYS A 69 6.50 0.54 -19.23
N ASP A 70 6.57 1.28 -18.14
CA ASP A 70 6.56 2.74 -18.18
C ASP A 70 7.29 3.29 -16.96
N SER A 71 8.53 3.72 -17.17
CA SER A 71 9.39 4.24 -16.12
C SER A 71 9.18 5.72 -15.82
N SER A 72 8.20 6.39 -16.45
CA SER A 72 7.98 7.79 -16.17
C SER A 72 7.22 7.99 -14.86
N TRP A 73 7.67 8.97 -14.07
CA TRP A 73 6.98 9.34 -12.83
C TRP A 73 5.52 9.72 -13.06
N LYS A 74 5.24 10.45 -14.13
CA LYS A 74 3.87 10.91 -14.42
C LYS A 74 2.90 9.76 -14.56
N ASN A 75 3.30 8.71 -15.26
CA ASN A 75 2.44 7.55 -15.50
C ASN A 75 2.38 6.66 -14.26
N PHE A 76 3.50 6.48 -13.57
CA PHE A 76 3.51 5.76 -12.30
C PHE A 76 2.55 6.43 -11.30
N ARG A 77 2.64 7.74 -11.13
CA ARG A 77 1.79 8.49 -10.20
C ARG A 77 0.30 8.35 -10.49
N LYS A 78 -0.08 8.24 -11.76
CA LYS A 78 -1.49 8.06 -12.14
C LYS A 78 -2.05 6.72 -11.67
N LYS A 79 -1.23 5.70 -11.63
CA LYS A 79 -1.65 4.34 -11.31
C LYS A 79 -1.52 4.00 -9.83
N HIS A 80 -0.58 4.62 -9.16
CA HIS A 80 -0.22 4.28 -7.79
C HIS A 80 -0.41 5.49 -6.86
N LEU A 81 -1.30 5.34 -5.89
CA LEU A 81 -1.64 6.43 -4.97
C LEU A 81 -0.94 6.29 -3.63
N VAL A 82 -0.67 5.07 -3.20
CA VAL A 82 -0.16 4.78 -1.85
C VAL A 82 0.91 3.71 -1.92
N VAL A 83 1.86 3.80 -1.01
CA VAL A 83 2.86 2.75 -0.77
C VAL A 83 2.75 2.26 0.66
N VAL A 84 2.94 0.95 0.84
CA VAL A 84 2.97 0.28 2.13
C VAL A 84 4.09 -0.75 2.10
N VAL A 85 4.70 -0.98 3.25
CA VAL A 85 5.70 -2.02 3.45
C VAL A 85 5.13 -3.07 4.39
N CYS A 86 5.28 -4.33 4.06
CA CYS A 86 4.96 -5.41 4.99
C CYS A 86 6.15 -6.34 5.22
N GLY A 87 6.15 -7.01 6.38
CA GLY A 87 7.15 -7.98 6.75
C GLY A 87 6.70 -8.77 7.98
N ASN A 88 7.54 -9.66 8.46
CA ASN A 88 7.23 -10.50 9.62
C ASN A 88 7.94 -10.05 10.90
N GLY A 89 8.24 -8.78 11.02
CA GLY A 89 8.98 -8.24 12.16
C GLY A 89 10.50 -8.45 12.10
N MET A 90 11.00 -9.16 11.10
CA MET A 90 12.42 -9.41 10.89
C MET A 90 12.93 -8.53 9.75
N PHE A 91 14.03 -7.83 9.95
CA PHE A 91 14.56 -6.88 8.98
C PHE A 91 15.04 -7.48 7.66
N GLY A 92 15.04 -8.80 7.51
CA GLY A 92 15.54 -9.46 6.31
C GLY A 92 14.53 -9.73 5.20
N ASN A 93 13.23 -9.62 5.48
CA ASN A 93 12.20 -9.99 4.49
C ASN A 93 11.08 -8.97 4.47
N ILE A 94 11.33 -7.91 3.72
CA ILE A 94 10.44 -6.76 3.63
C ILE A 94 9.98 -6.60 2.18
N HIS A 95 8.69 -6.40 1.99
CA HIS A 95 8.09 -6.22 0.68
C HIS A 95 7.27 -4.94 0.60
N HIS A 96 7.44 -4.23 -0.49
CA HIS A 96 6.68 -3.03 -0.78
C HIS A 96 5.45 -3.37 -1.61
N GLY A 97 4.37 -2.64 -1.39
CA GLY A 97 3.17 -2.70 -2.20
C GLY A 97 2.71 -1.31 -2.57
N PHE A 98 2.26 -1.17 -3.81
CA PHE A 98 1.71 0.08 -4.32
C PHE A 98 0.25 -0.13 -4.68
N SER A 99 -0.60 0.83 -4.37
CA SER A 99 -2.01 0.74 -4.74
C SER A 99 -2.17 0.74 -6.27
N GLY A 100 -3.14 0.01 -6.75
CA GLY A 100 -3.43 -0.10 -8.16
C GLY A 100 -4.15 -1.40 -8.47
N LYS A 101 -4.50 -1.60 -9.73
CA LYS A 101 -5.20 -2.80 -10.16
C LYS A 101 -4.43 -4.05 -9.73
N PHE A 102 -5.15 -5.03 -9.18
CA PHE A 102 -4.55 -6.29 -8.77
C PHE A 102 -4.22 -7.12 -10.00
N ALA A 103 -3.01 -6.95 -10.48
CA ALA A 103 -2.53 -7.71 -11.63
C ALA A 103 -1.97 -9.04 -11.16
N PRO A 104 -2.43 -10.15 -11.71
CA PRO A 104 -1.89 -11.47 -11.40
C PRO A 104 -0.61 -11.73 -12.19
N VAL A 105 0.36 -10.83 -12.08
CA VAL A 105 1.55 -10.91 -12.95
C VAL A 105 2.33 -12.16 -12.69
N HIS A 106 2.49 -12.48 -11.41
CA HIS A 106 3.38 -13.56 -11.03
C HIS A 106 2.65 -14.64 -10.25
N TYR A 107 1.90 -14.24 -9.24
CA TYR A 107 1.35 -15.21 -8.32
C TYR A 107 0.23 -14.60 -7.50
N LYS A 108 -0.90 -15.31 -7.45
CA LYS A 108 -1.98 -14.99 -6.51
C LYS A 108 -1.99 -16.06 -5.43
N ASN A 109 -1.62 -15.68 -4.22
CA ASN A 109 -1.58 -16.63 -3.12
C ASN A 109 -2.99 -17.12 -2.78
N PRO A 110 -3.25 -18.44 -2.77
CA PRO A 110 -4.59 -18.98 -2.47
C PRO A 110 -5.10 -18.58 -1.09
N GLY A 111 -4.23 -18.51 -0.08
CA GLY A 111 -4.61 -18.11 1.26
C GLY A 111 -5.06 -16.66 1.31
N LEU A 112 -4.37 -15.77 0.59
CA LEU A 112 -4.76 -14.37 0.49
C LEU A 112 -6.10 -14.22 -0.24
N MET A 113 -6.27 -14.93 -1.35
CA MET A 113 -7.54 -14.95 -2.09
C MET A 113 -8.70 -15.39 -1.21
N ASN A 114 -8.47 -16.46 -0.45
CA ASN A 114 -9.47 -17.00 0.45
C ASN A 114 -9.81 -16.01 1.59
N ALA A 115 -8.80 -15.31 2.13
CA ALA A 115 -9.03 -14.29 3.15
C ALA A 115 -9.89 -13.13 2.62
N MET A 116 -9.68 -12.72 1.37
CA MET A 116 -10.54 -11.70 0.75
C MET A 116 -12.00 -12.17 0.69
N ARG A 117 -12.24 -13.39 0.25
CA ARG A 117 -13.59 -13.95 0.19
C ARG A 117 -14.24 -14.04 1.56
N GLN A 118 -13.51 -14.53 2.54
CA GLN A 118 -14.04 -14.73 3.89
C GLN A 118 -14.25 -13.42 4.65
N ASN A 119 -13.28 -12.52 4.58
CA ASN A 119 -13.30 -11.31 5.40
C ASN A 119 -14.02 -10.15 4.73
N LEU A 120 -14.02 -10.09 3.41
CA LEU A 120 -14.62 -9.00 2.64
C LEU A 120 -15.86 -9.43 1.84
N GLY A 121 -16.08 -10.73 1.69
CA GLY A 121 -17.19 -11.26 0.90
C GLY A 121 -17.11 -10.92 -0.58
N ALA A 122 -15.90 -10.72 -1.12
CA ALA A 122 -15.73 -10.28 -2.49
C ALA A 122 -14.44 -10.84 -3.09
N GLU A 123 -14.45 -11.02 -4.40
CA GLU A 123 -13.27 -11.36 -5.18
C GLU A 123 -12.48 -10.10 -5.52
N PRO A 124 -11.19 -10.22 -5.90
CA PRO A 124 -10.46 -9.09 -6.45
C PRO A 124 -11.21 -8.43 -7.61
N GLU A 125 -11.11 -7.12 -7.71
CA GLU A 125 -11.79 -6.26 -8.68
C GLU A 125 -13.27 -6.05 -8.40
N GLU A 126 -13.82 -6.66 -7.36
CA GLU A 126 -15.19 -6.42 -6.93
C GLU A 126 -15.21 -5.40 -5.78
N LYS A 127 -16.36 -4.76 -5.58
CA LYS A 127 -16.57 -3.90 -4.41
C LYS A 127 -16.98 -4.74 -3.22
N SER A 128 -16.40 -4.45 -2.05
CA SER A 128 -16.91 -4.93 -0.79
C SER A 128 -18.18 -4.16 -0.47
N ASN A 129 -19.29 -4.87 -0.22
CA ASN A 129 -20.57 -4.23 0.07
C ASN A 129 -20.66 -3.65 1.49
N GLN A 130 -19.69 -3.91 2.34
CA GLN A 130 -19.79 -3.64 3.78
C GLN A 130 -18.81 -2.59 4.29
N PHE A 131 -17.71 -2.34 3.60
CA PHE A 131 -16.61 -1.60 4.19
C PHE A 131 -16.32 -0.26 3.52
N CYS A 132 -16.04 -0.25 2.24
CA CYS A 132 -15.76 0.99 1.52
C CYS A 132 -15.92 0.82 0.01
N ASN A 133 -15.83 1.94 -0.72
CA ASN A 133 -15.99 1.94 -2.18
C ASN A 133 -14.74 1.50 -2.94
N ASN A 134 -13.63 1.23 -2.25
CA ASN A 134 -12.42 0.75 -2.91
C ASN A 134 -12.63 -0.66 -3.45
N LEU A 135 -12.12 -0.92 -4.65
CA LEU A 135 -12.15 -2.27 -5.19
C LEU A 135 -11.23 -3.18 -4.38
N VAL A 136 -11.71 -4.39 -4.14
CA VAL A 136 -10.94 -5.40 -3.40
C VAL A 136 -9.69 -5.75 -4.22
N GLY A 137 -8.56 -5.84 -3.55
CA GLY A 137 -7.29 -6.15 -4.20
C GLY A 137 -6.51 -4.94 -4.73
N HIS A 138 -7.10 -3.73 -4.71
CA HIS A 138 -6.42 -2.53 -5.21
C HIS A 138 -5.54 -1.85 -4.17
N CYS A 139 -5.66 -2.21 -2.90
CA CYS A 139 -4.91 -1.56 -1.83
C CYS A 139 -3.44 -1.97 -1.83
N ALA A 140 -2.58 -1.04 -1.46
CA ALA A 140 -1.14 -1.28 -1.37
C ALA A 140 -0.80 -2.42 -0.41
N GLU A 141 -1.56 -2.57 0.68
CA GLU A 141 -1.39 -3.64 1.66
C GLU A 141 -1.58 -5.02 1.03
N VAL A 142 -2.54 -5.16 0.13
CA VAL A 142 -2.79 -6.41 -0.59
C VAL A 142 -1.61 -6.74 -1.51
N HIS A 143 -1.12 -5.75 -2.24
CA HIS A 143 0.03 -5.94 -3.13
C HIS A 143 1.30 -6.30 -2.35
N ALA A 144 1.55 -5.63 -1.23
CA ALA A 144 2.69 -5.94 -0.37
C ALA A 144 2.60 -7.37 0.18
N THR A 145 1.41 -7.78 0.63
CA THR A 145 1.18 -9.11 1.14
C THR A 145 1.39 -10.16 0.06
N ASN A 146 0.83 -9.95 -1.13
CA ASN A 146 0.97 -10.89 -2.23
C ASN A 146 2.45 -11.05 -2.64
N SER A 147 3.19 -9.96 -2.66
CA SER A 147 4.63 -9.98 -2.92
C SER A 147 5.39 -10.79 -1.86
N TYR A 148 5.06 -10.56 -0.59
CA TYR A 148 5.65 -11.32 0.51
C TYR A 148 5.39 -12.82 0.36
N LEU A 149 4.14 -13.19 0.10
CA LEU A 149 3.71 -14.58 -0.02
C LEU A 149 4.22 -15.26 -1.29
N TYR A 150 4.66 -14.51 -2.27
CA TYR A 150 5.34 -15.09 -3.43
C TYR A 150 6.64 -15.79 -3.02
N TYR A 151 7.37 -15.20 -2.06
CA TYR A 151 8.64 -15.74 -1.57
C TYR A 151 8.45 -16.67 -0.36
N ASP A 152 7.37 -16.52 0.38
CA ASP A 152 7.05 -17.34 1.54
C ASP A 152 5.56 -17.72 1.51
N GLN A 153 5.25 -18.73 0.72
CA GLN A 153 3.87 -19.10 0.37
C GLN A 153 3.03 -19.54 1.57
N HIS A 154 3.67 -20.05 2.61
CA HIS A 154 2.98 -20.59 3.76
C HIS A 154 3.03 -19.68 5.00
N ALA A 155 3.50 -18.48 4.85
CA ALA A 155 3.50 -17.52 5.95
C ALA A 155 2.08 -17.24 6.43
N PRO A 156 1.80 -17.36 7.74
CA PRO A 156 0.49 -17.02 8.26
C PRO A 156 0.24 -15.51 8.12
N LEU A 157 -0.92 -15.12 7.59
CA LEU A 157 -1.25 -13.72 7.38
C LEU A 157 -1.24 -12.90 8.68
N ASN A 158 -1.64 -13.53 9.81
CA ASN A 158 -1.70 -12.86 11.09
C ASN A 158 -0.32 -12.59 11.73
N GLN A 159 0.75 -13.10 11.13
CA GLN A 159 2.12 -12.82 11.57
C GLN A 159 2.78 -11.69 10.77
N LEU A 160 2.13 -11.21 9.73
CA LEU A 160 2.64 -10.10 8.95
C LEU A 160 2.33 -8.77 9.64
N GLU A 161 3.29 -7.87 9.60
CA GLU A 161 3.14 -6.52 10.09
C GLU A 161 3.22 -5.52 8.93
N TYR A 162 2.60 -4.38 9.10
CA TYR A 162 2.45 -3.39 8.03
C TYR A 162 2.89 -2.02 8.50
N SER A 163 3.54 -1.28 7.61
CA SER A 163 3.70 0.15 7.81
C SER A 163 2.35 0.84 7.67
N ILE A 164 2.25 2.05 8.18
CA ILE A 164 1.19 2.94 7.73
C ILE A 164 1.40 3.24 6.24
N ALA A 165 0.35 3.68 5.56
CA ALA A 165 0.43 4.04 4.16
C ALA A 165 0.95 5.46 3.97
N TYR A 166 1.68 5.68 2.87
CA TYR A 166 2.13 7.01 2.47
C TYR A 166 1.73 7.30 1.04
N LEU A 167 1.29 8.51 0.77
CA LEU A 167 1.00 8.94 -0.59
C LEU A 167 2.30 9.01 -1.39
N VAL A 168 2.31 8.43 -2.59
CA VAL A 168 3.51 8.43 -3.43
C VAL A 168 3.83 9.84 -3.96
N ARG A 169 2.83 10.70 -4.03
CA ARG A 169 2.93 12.02 -4.63
C ARG A 169 3.63 13.05 -3.73
N ASN A 170 3.43 12.98 -2.43
CA ASN A 170 3.91 13.99 -1.49
C ASN A 170 4.48 13.41 -0.19
N ALA A 171 4.56 12.09 -0.09
CA ALA A 171 5.04 11.38 1.09
C ALA A 171 4.24 11.67 2.37
N MET A 172 2.98 12.09 2.23
CA MET A 172 2.12 12.32 3.40
C MET A 172 1.50 11.01 3.88
N PRO A 173 1.41 10.81 5.20
CA PRO A 173 0.76 9.61 5.74
C PRO A 173 -0.72 9.57 5.40
N GLN A 174 -1.23 8.36 5.21
CA GLN A 174 -2.61 8.07 4.86
C GLN A 174 -3.15 6.98 5.79
N SER A 175 -4.38 7.13 6.24
CA SER A 175 -5.02 6.08 7.04
C SER A 175 -5.30 4.84 6.20
N TYR A 176 -5.36 3.67 6.85
CA TYR A 176 -5.77 2.45 6.18
C TYR A 176 -7.22 2.56 5.70
N CYS A 177 -7.53 1.96 4.56
CA CYS A 177 -8.92 1.82 4.15
C CYS A 177 -9.63 0.73 4.97
N MET A 178 -10.95 0.81 5.03
CA MET A 178 -11.74 -0.15 5.81
C MET A 178 -11.59 -1.59 5.31
N ASN A 179 -11.37 -1.78 4.01
CA ASN A 179 -11.10 -3.12 3.47
C ASN A 179 -9.85 -3.74 4.09
N CYS A 180 -8.76 -2.98 4.16
CA CYS A 180 -7.50 -3.48 4.72
C CYS A 180 -7.57 -3.69 6.23
N ILE A 181 -8.28 -2.81 6.94
CA ILE A 181 -8.53 -3.00 8.37
C ILE A 181 -9.25 -4.33 8.61
N ALA A 182 -10.28 -4.61 7.83
CA ALA A 182 -11.04 -5.85 7.96
C ALA A 182 -10.25 -7.08 7.48
N LEU A 183 -9.51 -6.94 6.38
CA LEU A 183 -8.79 -8.06 5.77
C LEU A 183 -7.60 -8.53 6.62
N PHE A 184 -6.84 -7.60 7.15
CA PHE A 184 -5.59 -7.89 7.87
C PHE A 184 -5.64 -7.57 9.36
N ASN A 185 -6.82 -7.24 9.88
CA ASN A 185 -7.00 -6.85 11.29
C ASN A 185 -6.07 -5.70 11.70
N LEU A 186 -6.01 -4.67 10.86
CA LEU A 186 -5.16 -3.51 11.11
C LEU A 186 -5.83 -2.48 12.00
N ARG A 187 -5.02 -1.62 12.59
CA ARG A 187 -5.48 -0.46 13.35
C ARG A 187 -4.77 0.77 12.80
N ASN A 188 -5.53 1.85 12.62
CA ASN A 188 -4.91 3.13 12.31
C ASN A 188 -4.05 3.61 13.50
N ALA A 189 -2.90 4.13 13.16
CA ALA A 189 -1.98 4.65 14.15
C ALA A 189 -2.48 5.99 14.72
#